data_7977fa04d06d9ada4d52c5eb0ea4e6b6
#
_entry.id   7977fa04d06d9ada4d52c5eb0ea4e6b6
#
_cell.length_a   1.000
_cell.length_b   1.000
_cell.length_c   1.000
_cell.angle_alpha   90.00
_cell.angle_beta   90.00
_cell.angle_gamma   90.00
#
_symmetry.space_group_name_H-M   'P 1'
#
loop_
_entity.id
_entity.type
_entity.pdbx_description
1 polymer ?
#
loop_
_entity_poly.entity_id
_entity_poly.type
_entity_poly.pdbx_seq_one_letter_code
_entity_poly.pdbx_strand_id
1 'polypeptide(L)'
;MNDTIQKNLQYKKYVLDSRLQYFKPHSSIIEKTFAEEIFSSLNRDSKFINPKFFYDKKGSDLFEKICSLPEYYPTRTEISILKKLQTKLSLFLDDSFQLVELGSGASVKTRLILDIFTKFKAKIEYFPIDISEILTESSEQLLKDYDGLHITGIIDTYEGGLKFLKNYNNKKNLILFLGSSFGNFTPTEGHKFLQTIYSVMKPDDMFLIGLDLVKDKQILESAYNDSKGITTKFNLNVLSRINDELDADFNLNNFSHYSIYNTKHQRIEMYLKSLMNQSVVISKSNFLLNLAKDELIHTEHSHKYRLDQIYNLLNGVGFKIKHTWLDDHDYFSLTLVSKN
;
A
#
# COMPACT_ATOMS: atom_id res chain seq x y z
N MET A 1 9.61 1.76 32.06
CA MET A 1 8.43 2.19 31.29
C MET A 1 8.08 1.26 30.10
N ASN A 2 9.06 0.60 29.47
CA ASN A 2 8.82 -0.29 28.32
C ASN A 2 8.15 -1.63 28.65
N ASP A 3 8.34 -2.21 29.86
CA ASP A 3 7.82 -3.55 30.17
C ASP A 3 6.31 -3.61 30.45
N THR A 4 5.73 -2.48 30.87
CA THR A 4 4.28 -2.41 31.14
C THR A 4 3.47 -2.30 29.85
N ILE A 5 4.06 -1.70 28.79
CA ILE A 5 3.45 -1.60 27.44
C ILE A 5 3.48 -2.98 26.75
N GLN A 6 4.54 -3.77 26.94
CA GLN A 6 4.66 -5.11 26.38
C GLN A 6 3.61 -6.09 26.93
N LYS A 7 3.18 -5.92 28.19
CA LYS A 7 2.17 -6.82 28.81
C LYS A 7 0.73 -6.60 28.33
N ASN A 8 0.43 -5.40 27.80
CA ASN A 8 -0.92 -5.06 27.28
C ASN A 8 -1.06 -5.16 25.76
N LEU A 9 0.05 -5.23 25.04
CA LEU A 9 0.09 -5.39 23.60
C LEU A 9 0.68 -6.77 23.30
N GLN A 10 -0.08 -7.63 22.65
CA GLN A 10 0.33 -9.00 22.27
C GLN A 10 1.39 -9.00 21.15
N TYR A 11 2.49 -8.22 21.32
CA TYR A 11 3.57 -8.10 20.34
C TYR A 11 4.88 -8.62 20.89
N LYS A 12 5.57 -9.41 20.08
CA LYS A 12 6.95 -9.86 20.32
C LYS A 12 7.92 -8.87 19.69
N LYS A 13 8.93 -8.45 20.47
CA LYS A 13 9.98 -7.54 20.04
C LYS A 13 11.18 -8.33 19.52
N TYR A 14 11.72 -7.90 18.37
CA TYR A 14 12.96 -8.40 17.79
C TYR A 14 13.93 -7.22 17.64
N VAL A 15 15.13 -7.32 18.21
CA VAL A 15 16.18 -6.30 18.12
C VAL A 15 17.27 -6.83 17.21
N LEU A 16 17.56 -6.14 16.10
CA LEU A 16 18.62 -6.51 15.18
C LEU A 16 19.91 -5.73 15.43
N ASP A 17 19.78 -4.43 15.74
CA ASP A 17 20.88 -3.59 16.22
C ASP A 17 20.38 -2.44 17.11
N SER A 18 21.27 -1.51 17.48
CA SER A 18 20.95 -0.36 18.34
C SER A 18 19.95 0.63 17.70
N ARG A 19 19.81 0.61 16.38
CA ARG A 19 18.95 1.51 15.59
C ARG A 19 17.81 0.80 14.88
N LEU A 20 17.72 -0.56 14.97
CA LEU A 20 16.76 -1.37 14.23
C LEU A 20 16.08 -2.39 15.11
N GLN A 21 14.79 -2.29 15.26
CA GLN A 21 13.95 -3.24 15.97
C GLN A 21 12.62 -3.46 15.23
N TYR A 22 12.02 -4.62 15.47
CA TYR A 22 10.69 -4.97 14.92
C TYR A 22 9.75 -5.46 15.99
N PHE A 23 8.47 -5.24 15.73
CA PHE A 23 7.37 -5.79 16.50
C PHE A 23 6.47 -6.63 15.61
N LYS A 24 6.13 -7.84 16.07
CA LYS A 24 5.15 -8.72 15.43
C LYS A 24 4.12 -9.13 16.47
N PRO A 25 2.82 -9.25 16.14
CA PRO A 25 1.82 -9.76 17.07
C PRO A 25 2.17 -11.20 17.50
N HIS A 26 1.90 -11.57 18.76
CA HIS A 26 2.15 -12.92 19.30
C HIS A 26 1.28 -14.00 18.66
N SER A 27 0.06 -13.64 18.30
CA SER A 27 -0.84 -14.46 17.49
C SER A 27 -1.31 -13.59 16.34
N SER A 28 -1.19 -14.07 15.10
CA SER A 28 -2.03 -13.54 14.05
C SER A 28 -3.48 -13.62 14.59
N ILE A 29 -4.17 -12.48 14.70
CA ILE A 29 -5.65 -12.50 14.67
C ILE A 29 -5.95 -13.47 13.55
N ILE A 30 -6.83 -14.45 13.78
CA ILE A 30 -7.14 -15.52 12.83
C ILE A 30 -7.54 -14.88 11.50
N GLU A 31 -6.54 -14.41 10.76
CA GLU A 31 -6.71 -14.10 9.35
C GLU A 31 -6.82 -15.44 8.66
N LYS A 32 -7.75 -15.53 7.74
CA LYS A 32 -7.85 -16.69 6.85
C LYS A 32 -6.47 -16.95 6.26
N THR A 33 -6.08 -18.20 6.21
CA THR A 33 -4.85 -18.61 5.52
C THR A 33 -4.94 -18.22 4.03
N PHE A 34 -3.81 -18.14 3.35
CA PHE A 34 -3.78 -17.88 1.91
C PHE A 34 -4.70 -18.85 1.15
N ALA A 35 -4.66 -20.15 1.50
CA ALA A 35 -5.53 -21.17 0.92
C ALA A 35 -7.03 -20.88 1.13
N GLU A 36 -7.43 -20.49 2.34
CA GLU A 36 -8.83 -20.17 2.66
C GLU A 36 -9.30 -18.89 1.97
N GLU A 37 -8.44 -17.88 1.82
CA GLU A 37 -8.79 -16.67 1.09
C GLU A 37 -8.95 -16.95 -0.41
N ILE A 38 -8.01 -17.69 -1.03
CA ILE A 38 -8.10 -18.07 -2.44
C ILE A 38 -9.36 -18.90 -2.69
N PHE A 39 -9.62 -19.92 -1.86
CA PHE A 39 -10.85 -20.70 -1.97
C PHE A 39 -12.10 -19.81 -1.87
N SER A 40 -12.18 -18.98 -0.85
CA SER A 40 -13.37 -18.15 -0.60
C SER A 40 -13.60 -17.09 -1.67
N SER A 41 -12.56 -16.66 -2.39
CA SER A 41 -12.63 -15.63 -3.42
C SER A 41 -12.88 -16.21 -4.82
N LEU A 42 -12.33 -17.40 -5.12
CA LEU A 42 -12.53 -18.06 -6.41
C LEU A 42 -13.80 -18.92 -6.44
N ASN A 43 -14.35 -19.33 -5.31
CA ASN A 43 -15.60 -20.07 -5.19
C ASN A 43 -16.82 -19.13 -5.16
N ARG A 44 -16.89 -18.20 -6.10
CA ARG A 44 -17.98 -17.21 -6.26
C ARG A 44 -18.33 -17.06 -7.73
N ASP A 45 -19.55 -16.58 -8.03
CA ASP A 45 -19.93 -16.23 -9.39
C ASP A 45 -19.01 -15.13 -9.95
N SER A 46 -18.79 -14.06 -9.17
CA SER A 46 -17.81 -13.02 -9.49
C SER A 46 -16.49 -13.33 -8.80
N LYS A 47 -15.59 -13.99 -9.52
CA LYS A 47 -14.29 -14.42 -8.98
C LYS A 47 -13.34 -13.27 -8.83
N PHE A 48 -12.56 -13.28 -7.74
CA PHE A 48 -11.51 -12.29 -7.54
C PHE A 48 -10.33 -12.89 -6.78
N ILE A 49 -9.17 -12.21 -6.87
CA ILE A 49 -7.97 -12.47 -6.07
C ILE A 49 -7.60 -11.14 -5.42
N ASN A 50 -7.38 -11.14 -4.10
CA ASN A 50 -7.04 -9.92 -3.38
C ASN A 50 -5.66 -9.39 -3.86
N PRO A 51 -5.52 -8.08 -4.20
CA PRO A 51 -4.28 -7.51 -4.71
C PRO A 51 -3.08 -7.60 -3.74
N LYS A 52 -3.31 -7.79 -2.44
CA LYS A 52 -2.22 -8.06 -1.49
C LYS A 52 -1.37 -9.28 -1.86
N PHE A 53 -1.93 -10.22 -2.62
CA PHE A 53 -1.24 -11.44 -3.06
C PHE A 53 -0.31 -11.23 -4.25
N PHE A 54 -0.32 -10.07 -4.88
CA PHE A 54 0.66 -9.74 -5.90
C PHE A 54 2.10 -9.61 -5.36
N TYR A 55 2.24 -9.23 -4.08
CA TYR A 55 3.49 -8.76 -3.49
C TYR A 55 4.28 -9.89 -2.80
N ASP A 56 4.49 -11.03 -3.50
CA ASP A 56 5.59 -11.93 -3.20
C ASP A 56 6.92 -11.30 -3.68
N LYS A 57 8.05 -11.96 -3.46
CA LYS A 57 9.36 -11.43 -3.89
C LYS A 57 9.39 -11.08 -5.37
N LYS A 58 8.93 -11.99 -6.24
CA LYS A 58 8.91 -11.79 -7.70
C LYS A 58 7.93 -10.70 -8.12
N GLY A 59 6.75 -10.66 -7.49
CA GLY A 59 5.77 -9.61 -7.74
C GLY A 59 6.27 -8.23 -7.32
N SER A 60 6.96 -8.12 -6.19
CA SER A 60 7.59 -6.87 -5.74
C SER A 60 8.65 -6.39 -6.74
N ASP A 61 9.52 -7.28 -7.24
CA ASP A 61 10.51 -6.96 -8.28
C ASP A 61 9.85 -6.51 -9.60
N LEU A 62 8.71 -7.11 -9.96
CA LEU A 62 7.94 -6.71 -11.13
C LEU A 62 7.28 -5.35 -10.93
N PHE A 63 6.76 -5.07 -9.74
CA PHE A 63 6.18 -3.78 -9.41
C PHE A 63 7.20 -2.64 -9.45
N GLU A 64 8.42 -2.86 -8.96
CA GLU A 64 9.51 -1.89 -9.10
C GLU A 64 9.83 -1.58 -10.56
N LYS A 65 9.81 -2.59 -11.42
CA LYS A 65 9.96 -2.40 -12.88
C LYS A 65 8.80 -1.60 -13.46
N ILE A 66 7.54 -1.85 -13.02
CA ILE A 66 6.37 -1.05 -13.41
C ILE A 66 6.57 0.41 -13.01
N CYS A 67 7.02 0.67 -11.77
CA CYS A 67 7.27 2.03 -11.29
C CYS A 67 8.29 2.82 -12.14
N SER A 68 9.15 2.11 -12.88
CA SER A 68 10.16 2.69 -13.77
C SER A 68 9.68 2.87 -15.22
N LEU A 69 8.48 2.40 -15.58
CA LEU A 69 7.95 2.49 -16.94
C LEU A 69 7.52 3.91 -17.29
N PRO A 70 7.75 4.36 -18.55
CA PRO A 70 7.27 5.66 -19.01
C PRO A 70 5.76 5.80 -18.95
N GLU A 71 5.01 4.73 -19.18
CA GLU A 71 3.55 4.71 -19.13
C GLU A 71 3.02 4.82 -17.70
N TYR A 72 3.73 4.27 -16.70
CA TYR A 72 3.32 4.29 -15.30
C TYR A 72 3.66 5.63 -14.62
N TYR A 73 2.85 6.65 -14.91
CA TYR A 73 3.03 8.02 -14.40
C TYR A 73 2.89 8.15 -12.86
N PRO A 74 2.09 7.33 -12.10
CA PRO A 74 1.78 7.62 -10.70
C PRO A 74 3.03 7.81 -9.84
N THR A 75 4.03 6.94 -9.97
CA THR A 75 5.27 7.02 -9.17
C THR A 75 6.04 8.30 -9.45
N ARG A 76 6.27 8.66 -10.73
CA ARG A 76 7.06 9.85 -11.07
C ARG A 76 6.34 11.15 -10.75
N THR A 77 5.01 11.19 -10.85
CA THR A 77 4.22 12.38 -10.50
C THR A 77 4.24 12.62 -8.99
N GLU A 78 4.01 11.58 -8.19
CA GLU A 78 4.11 11.67 -6.73
C GLU A 78 5.51 12.10 -6.28
N ILE A 79 6.57 11.51 -6.85
CA ILE A 79 7.97 11.90 -6.60
C ILE A 79 8.20 13.38 -6.97
N SER A 80 7.63 13.88 -8.06
CA SER A 80 7.77 15.28 -8.46
C SER A 80 7.18 16.23 -7.42
N ILE A 81 6.01 15.89 -6.87
CA ILE A 81 5.39 16.65 -5.77
C ILE A 81 6.27 16.58 -4.52
N LEU A 82 6.71 15.39 -4.12
CA LEU A 82 7.55 15.20 -2.93
C LEU A 82 8.85 16.02 -2.99
N LYS A 83 9.49 16.09 -4.15
CA LYS A 83 10.68 16.95 -4.36
C LYS A 83 10.38 18.43 -4.16
N LYS A 84 9.21 18.90 -4.63
CA LYS A 84 8.77 20.29 -4.44
C LYS A 84 8.34 20.59 -3.00
N LEU A 85 7.97 19.55 -2.23
CA LEU A 85 7.54 19.67 -0.83
C LEU A 85 8.67 19.96 0.16
N GLN A 86 9.94 19.75 -0.21
CA GLN A 86 11.08 19.81 0.72
C GLN A 86 11.14 21.07 1.61
N THR A 87 10.69 22.21 1.09
CA THR A 87 10.64 23.47 1.86
C THR A 87 9.26 23.77 2.43
N LYS A 88 8.19 23.20 1.89
CA LYS A 88 6.81 23.53 2.26
C LYS A 88 6.29 22.64 3.38
N LEU A 89 6.64 21.36 3.38
CA LEU A 89 6.22 20.44 4.43
C LEU A 89 6.85 20.77 5.78
N SER A 90 8.11 21.25 5.78
CA SER A 90 8.80 21.71 7.01
C SER A 90 8.10 22.86 7.74
N LEU A 91 7.20 23.61 7.07
CA LEU A 91 6.39 24.65 7.71
C LEU A 91 5.32 24.08 8.66
N PHE A 92 4.99 22.81 8.49
CA PHE A 92 3.98 22.10 9.29
C PHE A 92 4.58 21.18 10.36
N LEU A 93 5.91 20.96 10.32
CA LEU A 93 6.60 19.99 11.16
C LEU A 93 7.60 20.68 12.08
N ASP A 94 7.81 20.11 13.26
CA ASP A 94 8.85 20.48 14.22
C ASP A 94 9.65 19.22 14.65
N ASP A 95 10.62 19.39 15.53
CA ASP A 95 11.49 18.31 16.01
C ASP A 95 10.78 17.27 16.90
N SER A 96 9.53 17.53 17.32
CA SER A 96 8.71 16.60 18.09
C SER A 96 8.05 15.50 17.23
N PHE A 97 7.99 15.67 15.90
CA PHE A 97 7.38 14.69 15.00
C PHE A 97 8.27 13.46 14.83
N GLN A 98 7.63 12.31 14.75
CA GLN A 98 8.18 11.05 14.24
C GLN A 98 7.47 10.67 12.94
N LEU A 99 8.17 9.90 12.11
CA LEU A 99 7.64 9.47 10.81
C LEU A 99 6.98 8.09 10.93
N VAL A 100 5.77 7.95 10.44
CA VAL A 100 5.03 6.69 10.34
C VAL A 100 4.65 6.47 8.89
N GLU A 101 4.88 5.30 8.33
CA GLU A 101 4.52 4.99 6.94
C GLU A 101 3.75 3.69 6.83
N LEU A 102 2.64 3.75 6.12
CA LEU A 102 1.79 2.61 5.83
C LEU A 102 2.14 2.07 4.44
N GLY A 103 2.76 0.88 4.38
CA GLY A 103 3.21 0.27 3.13
C GLY A 103 4.43 0.96 2.54
N SER A 104 5.61 0.77 3.17
CA SER A 104 6.84 1.49 2.80
C SER A 104 7.46 1.05 1.46
N GLY A 105 7.17 -0.17 0.98
CA GLY A 105 7.71 -0.71 -0.25
C GLY A 105 9.24 -0.56 -0.36
N ALA A 106 9.74 -0.16 -1.54
CA ALA A 106 11.17 0.04 -1.83
C ALA A 106 11.78 1.34 -1.22
N SER A 107 11.04 2.07 -0.40
CA SER A 107 11.49 3.26 0.34
C SER A 107 12.03 4.44 -0.50
N VAL A 108 11.80 4.48 -1.81
CA VAL A 108 12.25 5.60 -2.67
C VAL A 108 11.58 6.92 -2.26
N LYS A 109 10.29 6.88 -1.97
CA LYS A 109 9.52 8.05 -1.52
C LYS A 109 9.81 8.40 -0.08
N THR A 110 10.04 7.39 0.76
CA THR A 110 10.47 7.54 2.15
C THR A 110 11.73 8.39 2.26
N ARG A 111 12.74 8.16 1.39
CA ARG A 111 13.98 8.94 1.36
C ARG A 111 13.73 10.43 1.18
N LEU A 112 12.82 10.81 0.29
CA LEU A 112 12.49 12.23 0.04
C LEU A 112 11.86 12.89 1.28
N ILE A 113 11.13 12.15 2.09
CA ILE A 113 10.58 12.64 3.37
C ILE A 113 11.66 12.66 4.45
N LEU A 114 12.50 11.62 4.55
CA LEU A 114 13.62 11.60 5.49
C LEU A 114 14.58 12.76 5.26
N ASP A 115 14.86 13.11 4.00
CA ASP A 115 15.67 14.29 3.63
C ASP A 115 15.07 15.61 4.15
N ILE A 116 13.75 15.68 4.32
CA ILE A 116 13.10 16.83 4.96
C ILE A 116 13.39 16.84 6.47
N PHE A 117 13.27 15.67 7.11
CA PHE A 117 13.50 15.52 8.54
C PHE A 117 14.96 15.81 8.94
N THR A 118 15.94 15.42 8.12
CA THR A 118 17.37 15.69 8.39
C THR A 118 17.70 17.18 8.49
N LYS A 119 16.89 18.07 7.92
CA LYS A 119 17.11 19.51 7.93
C LYS A 119 16.84 20.17 9.28
N PHE A 120 15.99 19.57 10.11
CA PHE A 120 15.61 20.15 11.40
C PHE A 120 15.74 19.19 12.58
N LYS A 121 16.19 17.94 12.34
CA LYS A 121 16.24 16.91 13.37
C LYS A 121 17.46 16.01 13.20
N ALA A 122 18.31 15.96 14.23
CA ALA A 122 19.49 15.11 14.22
C ALA A 122 19.16 13.61 14.41
N LYS A 123 18.10 13.31 15.18
CA LYS A 123 17.65 11.95 15.44
C LYS A 123 16.24 11.76 14.90
N ILE A 124 16.10 10.94 13.87
CA ILE A 124 14.82 10.64 13.20
C ILE A 124 14.31 9.29 13.68
N GLU A 125 13.07 9.26 14.15
CA GLU A 125 12.37 8.02 14.51
C GLU A 125 11.39 7.69 13.40
N TYR A 126 11.53 6.50 12.81
CA TYR A 126 10.74 6.02 11.68
C TYR A 126 10.05 4.70 12.03
N PHE A 127 8.75 4.64 11.76
CA PHE A 127 7.86 3.52 12.06
C PHE A 127 7.19 3.04 10.78
N PRO A 128 7.85 2.20 9.97
CA PRO A 128 7.18 1.54 8.86
C PRO A 128 6.24 0.45 9.37
N ILE A 129 5.03 0.42 8.81
CA ILE A 129 4.00 -0.59 9.08
C ILE A 129 3.72 -1.33 7.78
N ASP A 130 4.00 -2.62 7.73
CA ASP A 130 3.78 -3.47 6.56
C ASP A 130 3.49 -4.91 6.99
N ILE A 131 2.72 -5.62 6.19
CA ILE A 131 2.46 -7.06 6.41
C ILE A 131 3.64 -7.93 5.92
N SER A 132 4.50 -7.38 5.09
CA SER A 132 5.61 -8.07 4.43
C SER A 132 6.91 -7.98 5.23
N GLU A 133 7.67 -9.07 5.25
CA GLU A 133 9.03 -9.11 5.82
C GLU A 133 10.08 -8.36 4.97
N ILE A 134 9.74 -7.94 3.74
CA ILE A 134 10.57 -7.08 2.88
C ILE A 134 10.92 -5.76 3.60
N LEU A 135 10.08 -5.33 4.54
CA LEU A 135 10.34 -4.20 5.43
C LEU A 135 11.71 -4.30 6.12
N THR A 136 12.22 -5.52 6.38
CA THR A 136 13.54 -5.73 6.99
C THR A 136 14.68 -5.27 6.06
N GLU A 137 14.69 -5.75 4.83
CA GLU A 137 15.75 -5.44 3.84
C GLU A 137 15.78 -3.93 3.50
N SER A 138 14.60 -3.34 3.28
CA SER A 138 14.49 -1.90 3.01
C SER A 138 14.92 -1.02 4.18
N SER A 139 14.64 -1.44 5.42
CA SER A 139 15.07 -0.76 6.63
C SER A 139 16.59 -0.77 6.81
N GLU A 140 17.24 -1.92 6.59
CA GLU A 140 18.71 -2.04 6.66
C GLU A 140 19.39 -1.12 5.64
N GLN A 141 18.81 -1.00 4.44
CA GLN A 141 19.34 -0.11 3.41
C GLN A 141 19.21 1.38 3.81
N LEU A 142 18.06 1.77 4.41
CA LEU A 142 17.87 3.14 4.91
C LEU A 142 18.87 3.51 6.02
N LEU A 143 19.19 2.56 6.92
CA LEU A 143 20.15 2.80 8.00
C LEU A 143 21.58 3.04 7.51
N LYS A 144 21.96 2.55 6.32
CA LYS A 144 23.26 2.83 5.70
C LYS A 144 23.35 4.25 5.17
N ASP A 145 22.19 4.82 4.76
CA ASP A 145 22.14 6.14 4.13
C ASP A 145 21.89 7.28 5.14
N TYR A 146 21.38 6.94 6.36
CA TYR A 146 20.98 7.92 7.35
C TYR A 146 21.52 7.57 8.75
N ASP A 147 22.60 8.22 9.18
CA ASP A 147 23.26 7.94 10.48
C ASP A 147 22.36 8.21 11.67
N GLY A 148 21.53 9.27 11.61
CA GLY A 148 20.59 9.68 12.67
C GLY A 148 19.28 8.92 12.71
N LEU A 149 19.08 7.93 11.83
CA LEU A 149 17.82 7.21 11.68
C LEU A 149 17.72 6.05 12.68
N HIS A 150 16.58 5.97 13.36
CA HIS A 150 16.19 4.85 14.22
C HIS A 150 14.88 4.27 13.71
N ILE A 151 14.86 2.98 13.39
CA ILE A 151 13.71 2.30 12.80
C ILE A 151 13.07 1.35 13.81
N THR A 152 11.77 1.50 13.99
CA THR A 152 10.92 0.56 14.72
C THR A 152 9.87 0.04 13.75
N GLY A 153 10.16 -1.07 13.08
CA GLY A 153 9.25 -1.71 12.14
C GLY A 153 8.10 -2.43 12.85
N ILE A 154 6.92 -2.38 12.27
CA ILE A 154 5.75 -3.10 12.77
C ILE A 154 5.23 -3.98 11.65
N ILE A 155 5.42 -5.30 11.81
CA ILE A 155 4.97 -6.30 10.84
C ILE A 155 3.58 -6.73 11.24
N ASP A 156 2.59 -6.01 10.71
CA ASP A 156 1.16 -6.19 11.00
C ASP A 156 0.31 -5.50 9.93
N THR A 157 -1.00 -5.68 10.00
CA THR A 157 -1.96 -4.88 9.25
C THR A 157 -1.84 -3.39 9.61
N TYR A 158 -2.27 -2.51 8.72
CA TYR A 158 -2.28 -1.07 9.01
C TYR A 158 -3.04 -0.73 10.29
N GLU A 159 -4.20 -1.37 10.49
CA GLU A 159 -5.03 -1.17 11.69
C GLU A 159 -4.32 -1.62 12.97
N GLY A 160 -3.70 -2.81 12.94
CA GLY A 160 -2.95 -3.36 14.09
C GLY A 160 -1.75 -2.49 14.44
N GLY A 161 -0.93 -2.15 13.44
CA GLY A 161 0.25 -1.30 13.63
C GLY A 161 -0.07 0.11 14.13
N LEU A 162 -1.15 0.73 13.64
CA LEU A 162 -1.59 2.03 14.12
C LEU A 162 -2.11 1.99 15.57
N LYS A 163 -2.84 0.93 15.95
CA LYS A 163 -3.25 0.71 17.34
C LYS A 163 -2.05 0.51 18.26
N PHE A 164 -1.03 -0.22 17.79
CA PHE A 164 0.24 -0.37 18.50
C PHE A 164 0.89 1.00 18.76
N LEU A 165 1.04 1.82 17.71
CA LEU A 165 1.67 3.14 17.80
C LEU A 165 0.94 4.11 18.74
N LYS A 166 -0.38 4.09 18.76
CA LYS A 166 -1.19 4.94 19.65
C LYS A 166 -0.76 4.81 21.12
N ASN A 167 -0.33 3.61 21.51
CA ASN A 167 0.05 3.29 22.88
C ASN A 167 1.58 3.22 23.10
N TYR A 168 2.38 3.38 22.03
CA TYR A 168 3.83 3.19 22.07
C TYR A 168 4.56 4.38 22.73
N ASN A 169 4.19 5.60 22.33
CA ASN A 169 4.74 6.85 22.90
C ASN A 169 3.79 8.03 22.68
N ASN A 170 4.14 9.20 23.26
CA ASN A 170 3.33 10.41 23.18
C ASN A 170 3.84 11.44 22.15
N LYS A 171 4.78 11.06 21.26
CA LYS A 171 5.28 11.96 20.22
C LYS A 171 4.21 12.23 19.16
N LYS A 172 4.34 13.34 18.43
CA LYS A 172 3.51 13.66 17.29
C LYS A 172 3.89 12.76 16.12
N ASN A 173 2.92 12.35 15.33
CA ASN A 173 3.12 11.52 14.14
C ASN A 173 2.88 12.32 12.87
N LEU A 174 3.79 12.21 11.90
CA LEU A 174 3.47 12.39 10.50
C LEU A 174 3.20 11.00 9.93
N ILE A 175 1.94 10.69 9.67
CA ILE A 175 1.53 9.42 9.07
C ILE A 175 1.50 9.58 7.56
N LEU A 176 2.15 8.69 6.83
CA LEU A 176 2.18 8.66 5.37
C LEU A 176 1.36 7.49 4.83
N PHE A 177 0.57 7.74 3.80
CA PHE A 177 -0.03 6.72 2.97
C PHE A 177 0.10 7.13 1.50
N LEU A 178 1.13 6.66 0.86
CA LEU A 178 1.61 7.09 -0.45
C LEU A 178 1.31 6.06 -1.54
N GLY A 179 1.63 6.39 -2.80
CA GLY A 179 1.50 5.47 -3.93
C GLY A 179 0.11 5.31 -4.48
N SER A 180 -0.84 6.11 -4.05
CA SER A 180 -2.27 5.93 -4.38
C SER A 180 -2.85 4.56 -3.97
N SER A 181 -2.20 3.87 -3.01
CA SER A 181 -2.65 2.57 -2.50
C SER A 181 -4.08 2.62 -1.92
N PHE A 182 -4.53 3.81 -1.50
CA PHE A 182 -5.91 4.06 -1.10
C PHE A 182 -6.93 3.76 -2.22
N GLY A 183 -6.53 3.91 -3.48
CA GLY A 183 -7.35 3.59 -4.63
C GLY A 183 -7.74 2.11 -4.75
N ASN A 184 -7.04 1.22 -4.05
CA ASN A 184 -7.32 -0.21 -4.06
C ASN A 184 -8.47 -0.61 -3.12
N PHE A 185 -8.89 0.29 -2.23
CA PHE A 185 -10.06 0.07 -1.39
C PHE A 185 -11.36 0.31 -2.13
N THR A 186 -12.38 -0.48 -1.81
CA THR A 186 -13.76 -0.11 -2.13
C THR A 186 -14.15 1.17 -1.35
N PRO A 187 -15.18 1.91 -1.77
CA PRO A 187 -15.61 3.11 -1.05
C PRO A 187 -15.89 2.87 0.45
N THR A 188 -16.49 1.73 0.78
CA THR A 188 -16.79 1.34 2.17
C THR A 188 -15.52 1.04 2.96
N GLU A 189 -14.59 0.28 2.38
CA GLU A 189 -13.29 -0.03 3.01
C GLU A 189 -12.45 1.23 3.18
N GLY A 190 -12.39 2.08 2.15
CA GLY A 190 -11.67 3.35 2.22
C GLY A 190 -12.21 4.27 3.31
N HIS A 191 -13.53 4.38 3.45
CA HIS A 191 -14.15 5.16 4.53
C HIS A 191 -13.78 4.59 5.91
N LYS A 192 -13.89 3.27 6.09
CA LYS A 192 -13.50 2.58 7.33
C LYS A 192 -12.01 2.77 7.64
N PHE A 193 -11.15 2.67 6.64
CA PHE A 193 -9.71 2.91 6.78
C PHE A 193 -9.43 4.34 7.29
N LEU A 194 -10.03 5.36 6.68
CA LEU A 194 -9.88 6.75 7.12
C LEU A 194 -10.43 6.97 8.53
N GLN A 195 -11.55 6.35 8.89
CA GLN A 195 -12.07 6.38 10.27
C GLN A 195 -11.08 5.75 11.25
N THR A 196 -10.41 4.66 10.86
CA THR A 196 -9.37 4.03 11.68
C THR A 196 -8.20 4.99 11.89
N ILE A 197 -7.65 5.58 10.80
CA ILE A 197 -6.60 6.60 10.90
C ILE A 197 -7.03 7.72 11.86
N TYR A 198 -8.21 8.30 11.63
CA TYR A 198 -8.73 9.38 12.46
C TYR A 198 -8.82 9.00 13.94
N SER A 199 -9.28 7.78 14.25
CA SER A 199 -9.48 7.30 15.62
C SER A 199 -8.17 7.13 16.40
N VAL A 200 -7.09 6.78 15.72
CA VAL A 200 -5.77 6.53 16.33
C VAL A 200 -4.91 7.79 16.40
N MET A 201 -5.12 8.75 15.52
CA MET A 201 -4.41 10.03 15.54
C MET A 201 -4.63 10.79 16.84
N LYS A 202 -3.57 11.40 17.35
CA LYS A 202 -3.59 12.39 18.44
C LYS A 202 -3.97 13.77 17.89
N PRO A 203 -4.35 14.74 18.71
CA PRO A 203 -4.74 16.07 18.23
C PRO A 203 -3.72 16.78 17.35
N ASP A 204 -2.41 16.60 17.64
CA ASP A 204 -1.32 17.26 16.91
C ASP A 204 -0.71 16.38 15.80
N ASP A 205 -1.22 15.17 15.59
CA ASP A 205 -0.77 14.30 14.50
C ASP A 205 -1.21 14.85 13.14
N MET A 206 -0.41 14.56 12.12
CA MET A 206 -0.71 14.86 10.72
C MET A 206 -0.75 13.60 9.88
N PHE A 207 -1.59 13.60 8.86
CA PHE A 207 -1.71 12.52 7.90
C PHE A 207 -1.54 13.06 6.49
N LEU A 208 -0.57 12.50 5.74
CA LEU A 208 -0.28 12.82 4.35
C LEU A 208 -0.72 11.65 3.48
N ILE A 209 -1.71 11.88 2.62
CA ILE A 209 -2.25 10.87 1.72
C ILE A 209 -1.99 11.23 0.27
N GLY A 210 -1.50 10.25 -0.51
CA GLY A 210 -1.28 10.36 -1.95
C GLY A 210 -2.41 9.71 -2.74
N LEU A 211 -3.02 10.46 -3.66
CA LEU A 211 -4.18 10.03 -4.44
C LEU A 211 -4.03 10.37 -5.91
N ASP A 212 -4.25 9.36 -6.74
CA ASP A 212 -4.26 9.50 -8.20
C ASP A 212 -5.55 10.15 -8.68
N LEU A 213 -5.45 11.12 -9.57
CA LEU A 213 -6.57 11.93 -10.01
C LEU A 213 -7.17 11.41 -11.33
N VAL A 214 -8.45 11.71 -11.54
CA VAL A 214 -9.14 11.48 -12.82
C VAL A 214 -8.46 12.30 -13.91
N LYS A 215 -8.16 11.67 -15.04
CA LYS A 215 -7.54 12.26 -16.22
C LYS A 215 -7.95 11.53 -17.49
N ASP A 216 -7.29 11.82 -18.59
CA ASP A 216 -7.55 11.18 -19.87
C ASP A 216 -7.50 9.65 -19.78
N LYS A 217 -8.49 9.00 -20.40
CA LYS A 217 -8.66 7.53 -20.36
C LYS A 217 -7.45 6.79 -20.92
N GLN A 218 -6.85 7.31 -22.01
CA GLN A 218 -5.72 6.64 -22.65
C GLN A 218 -4.49 6.65 -21.74
N ILE A 219 -4.25 7.75 -21.00
CA ILE A 219 -3.18 7.85 -20.01
C ILE A 219 -3.39 6.83 -18.91
N LEU A 220 -4.63 6.72 -18.40
CA LEU A 220 -4.98 5.78 -17.34
C LEU A 220 -4.80 4.33 -17.79
N GLU A 221 -5.33 3.96 -18.94
CA GLU A 221 -5.26 2.59 -19.45
C GLU A 221 -3.83 2.18 -19.85
N SER A 222 -3.04 3.09 -20.43
CA SER A 222 -1.65 2.81 -20.77
C SER A 222 -0.78 2.51 -19.54
N ALA A 223 -1.05 3.16 -18.41
CA ALA A 223 -0.31 2.94 -17.18
C ALA A 223 -0.49 1.52 -16.61
N TYR A 224 -1.61 0.85 -16.92
CA TYR A 224 -1.91 -0.51 -16.46
C TYR A 224 -1.89 -1.56 -17.59
N ASN A 225 -1.44 -1.15 -18.79
CA ASN A 225 -1.30 -2.03 -19.95
C ASN A 225 -0.10 -1.57 -20.79
N ASP A 226 1.09 -1.61 -20.17
CA ASP A 226 2.33 -1.12 -20.74
C ASP A 226 2.77 -1.92 -21.98
N SER A 227 3.44 -1.23 -22.90
CA SER A 227 3.91 -1.77 -24.18
C SER A 227 4.95 -2.89 -24.04
N LYS A 228 5.66 -2.97 -22.89
CA LYS A 228 6.66 -4.02 -22.58
C LYS A 228 6.06 -5.25 -21.92
N GLY A 229 4.77 -5.24 -21.56
CA GLY A 229 4.05 -6.33 -20.91
C GLY A 229 4.55 -6.65 -19.51
N ILE A 230 5.12 -5.69 -18.79
CA ILE A 230 5.57 -5.88 -17.41
C ILE A 230 4.36 -6.02 -16.49
N THR A 231 3.34 -5.18 -16.67
CA THR A 231 2.07 -5.27 -15.91
C THR A 231 1.36 -6.60 -16.16
N THR A 232 1.40 -7.10 -17.41
CA THR A 232 0.92 -8.45 -17.74
C THR A 232 1.63 -9.51 -16.90
N LYS A 233 2.97 -9.47 -16.82
CA LYS A 233 3.76 -10.42 -16.03
C LYS A 233 3.45 -10.29 -14.54
N PHE A 234 3.26 -9.09 -14.04
CA PHE A 234 2.88 -8.83 -12.66
C PHE A 234 1.52 -9.43 -12.33
N ASN A 235 0.51 -9.20 -13.17
CA ASN A 235 -0.82 -9.73 -12.96
C ASN A 235 -0.86 -11.27 -13.04
N LEU A 236 -0.18 -11.88 -14.01
CA LEU A 236 -0.08 -13.34 -14.14
C LEU A 236 0.72 -13.99 -13.01
N ASN A 237 1.63 -13.25 -12.35
CA ASN A 237 2.45 -13.80 -11.29
C ASN A 237 1.64 -14.34 -10.11
N VAL A 238 0.46 -13.80 -9.83
CA VAL A 238 -0.39 -14.30 -8.74
C VAL A 238 -0.83 -15.76 -8.99
N LEU A 239 -1.04 -16.17 -10.25
CA LEU A 239 -1.34 -17.57 -10.58
C LEU A 239 -0.10 -18.46 -10.35
N SER A 240 1.10 -17.98 -10.70
CA SER A 240 2.36 -18.68 -10.39
C SER A 240 2.48 -18.90 -8.88
N ARG A 241 2.24 -17.85 -8.08
CA ARG A 241 2.25 -17.93 -6.62
C ARG A 241 1.25 -18.95 -6.08
N ILE A 242 0.04 -18.97 -6.62
CA ILE A 242 -0.99 -19.96 -6.22
C ILE A 242 -0.53 -21.36 -6.56
N ASN A 243 0.09 -21.59 -7.75
CA ASN A 243 0.68 -22.87 -8.10
C ASN A 243 1.75 -23.30 -7.09
N ASP A 244 2.70 -22.41 -6.78
CA ASP A 244 3.85 -22.72 -5.94
C ASP A 244 3.44 -22.93 -4.46
N GLU A 245 2.56 -22.10 -3.92
CA GLU A 245 2.21 -22.12 -2.50
C GLU A 245 1.04 -23.06 -2.18
N LEU A 246 0.11 -23.29 -3.13
CA LEU A 246 -1.12 -24.08 -2.91
C LEU A 246 -1.18 -25.37 -3.73
N ASP A 247 -0.07 -25.78 -4.37
CA ASP A 247 0.01 -26.97 -5.23
C ASP A 247 -1.13 -26.96 -6.29
N ALA A 248 -1.26 -25.84 -7.01
CA ALA A 248 -2.24 -25.70 -8.07
C ALA A 248 -1.62 -25.95 -9.47
N ASP A 249 -2.46 -26.15 -10.46
CA ASP A 249 -2.06 -26.48 -11.83
C ASP A 249 -2.48 -25.43 -12.87
N PHE A 250 -2.54 -24.14 -12.50
CA PHE A 250 -2.79 -23.06 -13.45
C PHE A 250 -1.77 -23.09 -14.59
N ASN A 251 -2.22 -23.27 -15.83
CA ASN A 251 -1.38 -23.03 -17.00
C ASN A 251 -1.48 -21.55 -17.38
N LEU A 252 -0.43 -20.78 -17.11
CA LEU A 252 -0.40 -19.34 -17.31
C LEU A 252 -0.64 -18.94 -18.79
N ASN A 253 -0.30 -19.81 -19.75
CA ASN A 253 -0.53 -19.56 -21.17
C ASN A 253 -2.03 -19.58 -21.55
N ASN A 254 -2.88 -20.12 -20.68
CA ASN A 254 -4.32 -20.12 -20.86
C ASN A 254 -5.00 -18.87 -20.29
N PHE A 255 -4.21 -17.88 -19.86
CA PHE A 255 -4.73 -16.63 -19.32
C PHE A 255 -4.11 -15.42 -20.03
N SER A 256 -4.87 -14.36 -20.13
CA SER A 256 -4.37 -13.05 -20.56
C SER A 256 -4.69 -11.99 -19.51
N HIS A 257 -3.80 -11.01 -19.42
CA HIS A 257 -4.08 -9.79 -18.69
C HIS A 257 -5.12 -8.95 -19.44
N TYR A 258 -6.07 -8.39 -18.72
CA TYR A 258 -7.05 -7.44 -19.24
C TYR A 258 -7.18 -6.28 -18.25
N SER A 259 -7.07 -5.07 -18.74
CA SER A 259 -7.17 -3.84 -17.94
C SER A 259 -8.06 -2.83 -18.68
N ILE A 260 -8.95 -2.16 -17.92
CA ILE A 260 -9.87 -1.15 -18.45
C ILE A 260 -10.10 -0.03 -17.44
N TYR A 261 -10.27 1.19 -17.92
CA TYR A 261 -10.77 2.29 -17.10
C TYR A 261 -12.30 2.31 -17.13
N ASN A 262 -12.89 1.97 -16.00
CA ASN A 262 -14.33 2.05 -15.78
C ASN A 262 -14.71 3.49 -15.44
N THR A 263 -15.26 4.21 -16.42
CA THR A 263 -15.63 5.62 -16.29
C THR A 263 -16.77 5.86 -15.30
N LYS A 264 -17.69 4.89 -15.14
CA LYS A 264 -18.81 4.98 -14.20
C LYS A 264 -18.33 4.94 -12.75
N HIS A 265 -17.34 4.09 -12.46
CA HIS A 265 -16.78 3.92 -11.13
C HIS A 265 -15.48 4.70 -10.93
N GLN A 266 -15.00 5.41 -11.96
CA GLN A 266 -13.76 6.20 -11.94
C GLN A 266 -12.56 5.41 -11.41
N ARG A 267 -12.37 4.18 -11.95
CA ARG A 267 -11.29 3.31 -11.51
C ARG A 267 -10.73 2.47 -12.65
N ILE A 268 -9.47 2.14 -12.58
CA ILE A 268 -8.91 1.02 -13.34
C ILE A 268 -9.41 -0.27 -12.71
N GLU A 269 -9.73 -1.24 -13.54
CA GLU A 269 -10.02 -2.61 -13.17
C GLU A 269 -9.07 -3.52 -13.92
N MET A 270 -8.37 -4.40 -13.19
CA MET A 270 -7.50 -5.43 -13.76
C MET A 270 -8.10 -6.81 -13.56
N TYR A 271 -7.92 -7.64 -14.56
CA TYR A 271 -8.45 -8.98 -14.60
C TYR A 271 -7.44 -9.96 -15.20
N LEU A 272 -7.59 -11.22 -14.83
CA LEU A 272 -7.07 -12.37 -15.55
C LEU A 272 -8.23 -12.98 -16.33
N LYS A 273 -8.08 -13.04 -17.66
CA LYS A 273 -9.11 -13.56 -18.58
C LYS A 273 -8.74 -14.98 -19.01
N SER A 274 -9.62 -15.94 -18.80
CA SER A 274 -9.45 -17.29 -19.30
C SER A 274 -9.58 -17.35 -20.83
N LEU A 275 -8.62 -17.95 -21.53
CA LEU A 275 -8.60 -18.03 -22.99
C LEU A 275 -9.38 -19.24 -23.54
N MET A 276 -9.78 -20.16 -22.65
CA MET A 276 -10.49 -21.38 -23.02
C MET A 276 -11.34 -21.89 -21.85
N ASN A 277 -12.23 -22.85 -22.13
CA ASN A 277 -12.87 -23.62 -21.07
C ASN A 277 -11.80 -24.51 -20.42
N GLN A 278 -11.66 -24.44 -19.12
CA GLN A 278 -10.64 -25.18 -18.38
C GLN A 278 -11.06 -25.44 -16.94
N SER A 279 -10.45 -26.46 -16.36
CA SER A 279 -10.56 -26.77 -14.93
C SER A 279 -9.17 -26.70 -14.31
N VAL A 280 -9.05 -26.11 -13.14
CA VAL A 280 -7.81 -25.97 -12.38
C VAL A 280 -8.01 -26.61 -11.01
N VAL A 281 -7.08 -27.48 -10.62
CA VAL A 281 -7.07 -28.11 -9.31
C VAL A 281 -6.18 -27.26 -8.37
N ILE A 282 -6.69 -26.91 -7.19
CA ILE A 282 -5.92 -26.25 -6.13
C ILE A 282 -5.86 -27.24 -4.96
N SER A 283 -4.79 -28.05 -4.93
CA SER A 283 -4.71 -29.24 -4.08
C SER A 283 -4.80 -28.94 -2.60
N LYS A 284 -4.07 -27.91 -2.11
CA LYS A 284 -4.09 -27.55 -0.67
C LYS A 284 -5.43 -27.01 -0.17
N SER A 285 -6.31 -26.58 -1.08
CA SER A 285 -7.68 -26.16 -0.75
C SER A 285 -8.72 -27.24 -1.07
N ASN A 286 -8.30 -28.38 -1.62
CA ASN A 286 -9.19 -29.44 -2.13
C ASN A 286 -10.30 -28.84 -3.03
N PHE A 287 -9.91 -27.95 -3.95
CA PHE A 287 -10.83 -27.13 -4.74
C PHE A 287 -10.61 -27.33 -6.25
N LEU A 288 -11.69 -27.64 -6.97
CA LEU A 288 -11.73 -27.67 -8.44
C LEU A 288 -12.38 -26.38 -8.93
N LEU A 289 -11.57 -25.51 -9.53
CA LEU A 289 -12.01 -24.27 -10.16
C LEU A 289 -12.35 -24.53 -11.63
N ASN A 290 -13.61 -24.32 -12.00
CA ASN A 290 -14.02 -24.34 -13.41
C ASN A 290 -14.12 -22.93 -13.96
N LEU A 291 -13.54 -22.70 -15.13
CA LEU A 291 -13.54 -21.44 -15.84
C LEU A 291 -14.05 -21.63 -17.26
N ALA A 292 -15.00 -20.81 -17.66
CA ALA A 292 -15.41 -20.70 -19.03
C ALA A 292 -14.42 -19.89 -19.86
N LYS A 293 -14.39 -20.07 -21.17
CA LYS A 293 -13.69 -19.17 -22.07
C LYS A 293 -14.24 -17.75 -21.89
N ASP A 294 -13.34 -16.79 -21.89
CA ASP A 294 -13.60 -15.36 -21.68
C ASP A 294 -14.06 -14.97 -20.27
N GLU A 295 -14.11 -15.92 -19.32
CA GLU A 295 -14.41 -15.62 -17.92
C GLU A 295 -13.28 -14.80 -17.28
N LEU A 296 -13.66 -13.84 -16.45
CA LEU A 296 -12.76 -12.88 -15.82
C LEU A 296 -12.59 -13.18 -14.34
N ILE A 297 -11.33 -13.21 -13.87
CA ILE A 297 -10.99 -13.18 -12.45
C ILE A 297 -10.50 -11.76 -12.16
N HIS A 298 -11.23 -11.01 -11.34
CA HIS A 298 -10.81 -9.66 -10.92
C HIS A 298 -9.59 -9.74 -10.01
N THR A 299 -8.57 -8.91 -10.26
CA THR A 299 -7.32 -8.95 -9.52
C THR A 299 -6.99 -7.64 -8.81
N GLU A 300 -7.36 -6.51 -9.37
CA GLU A 300 -7.14 -5.20 -8.76
C GLU A 300 -8.14 -4.17 -9.28
N HIS A 301 -8.54 -3.26 -8.44
CA HIS A 301 -9.06 -1.97 -8.87
C HIS A 301 -8.22 -0.83 -8.29
N SER A 302 -8.15 0.27 -9.04
CA SER A 302 -7.45 1.47 -8.61
C SER A 302 -8.31 2.69 -8.90
N HIS A 303 -8.98 3.19 -7.86
CA HIS A 303 -9.85 4.37 -7.95
C HIS A 303 -9.05 5.62 -8.25
N LYS A 304 -9.63 6.48 -9.09
CA LYS A 304 -9.14 7.81 -9.42
C LYS A 304 -10.12 8.82 -8.87
N TYR A 305 -9.60 9.91 -8.32
CA TYR A 305 -10.40 10.86 -7.57
C TYR A 305 -10.42 12.23 -8.25
N ARG A 306 -11.47 12.99 -8.05
CA ARG A 306 -11.46 14.44 -8.25
C ARG A 306 -11.17 15.12 -6.91
N LEU A 307 -10.65 16.34 -6.95
CA LEU A 307 -10.31 17.08 -5.72
C LEU A 307 -11.52 17.29 -4.80
N ASP A 308 -12.68 17.58 -5.37
CA ASP A 308 -13.92 17.71 -4.61
C ASP A 308 -14.32 16.42 -3.87
N GLN A 309 -14.10 15.26 -4.51
CA GLN A 309 -14.36 13.96 -3.88
C GLN A 309 -13.37 13.69 -2.73
N ILE A 310 -12.08 14.04 -2.91
CA ILE A 310 -11.06 13.91 -1.87
C ILE A 310 -11.44 14.77 -0.65
N TYR A 311 -11.81 16.01 -0.89
CA TYR A 311 -12.17 16.94 0.19
C TYR A 311 -13.44 16.48 0.94
N ASN A 312 -14.47 16.05 0.21
CA ASN A 312 -15.69 15.52 0.80
C ASN A 312 -15.42 14.25 1.62
N LEU A 313 -14.57 13.35 1.11
CA LEU A 313 -14.21 12.12 1.79
C LEU A 313 -13.45 12.39 3.11
N LEU A 314 -12.45 13.25 3.09
CA LEU A 314 -11.64 13.58 4.26
C LEU A 314 -12.43 14.38 5.30
N ASN A 315 -13.17 15.41 4.86
CA ASN A 315 -14.02 16.22 5.74
C ASN A 315 -15.16 15.39 6.35
N GLY A 316 -15.73 14.45 5.59
CA GLY A 316 -16.80 13.55 6.05
C GLY A 316 -16.39 12.63 7.20
N VAL A 317 -15.09 12.34 7.32
CA VAL A 317 -14.52 11.60 8.47
C VAL A 317 -14.21 12.52 9.65
N GLY A 318 -14.07 13.83 9.41
CA GLY A 318 -13.74 14.84 10.43
C GLY A 318 -12.33 15.41 10.31
N PHE A 319 -11.56 15.07 9.27
CA PHE A 319 -10.25 15.66 9.05
C PHE A 319 -10.35 17.14 8.65
N LYS A 320 -9.36 17.93 9.06
CA LYS A 320 -9.14 19.29 8.62
C LYS A 320 -8.02 19.32 7.59
N ILE A 321 -8.35 19.71 6.36
CA ILE A 321 -7.35 19.85 5.28
C ILE A 321 -6.44 21.03 5.61
N LYS A 322 -5.13 20.77 5.66
CA LYS A 322 -4.10 21.79 5.85
C LYS A 322 -3.59 22.31 4.52
N HIS A 323 -3.31 21.42 3.59
CA HIS A 323 -2.84 21.76 2.26
C HIS A 323 -3.01 20.59 1.28
N THR A 324 -3.16 20.91 0.00
CA THR A 324 -3.10 19.94 -1.10
C THR A 324 -2.09 20.42 -2.12
N TRP A 325 -1.15 19.57 -2.48
CA TRP A 325 -0.16 19.78 -3.53
C TRP A 325 -0.46 18.92 -4.73
N LEU A 326 -0.29 19.47 -5.90
CA LEU A 326 -0.49 18.82 -7.18
C LEU A 326 0.82 18.80 -7.97
N ASP A 327 0.95 17.86 -8.89
CA ASP A 327 1.99 17.91 -9.93
C ASP A 327 1.62 18.91 -11.03
N ASP A 328 2.54 19.16 -11.97
CA ASP A 328 2.37 20.20 -13.00
C ASP A 328 1.25 19.92 -14.00
N HIS A 329 0.72 18.70 -14.03
CA HIS A 329 -0.36 18.28 -14.92
C HIS A 329 -1.67 17.97 -14.18
N ASP A 330 -1.72 18.17 -12.87
CA ASP A 330 -2.85 17.79 -12.02
C ASP A 330 -3.21 16.29 -12.12
N TYR A 331 -2.19 15.44 -12.27
CA TYR A 331 -2.39 14.00 -12.37
C TYR A 331 -2.45 13.32 -11.02
N PHE A 332 -1.83 13.92 -10.00
CA PHE A 332 -1.70 13.33 -8.68
C PHE A 332 -1.82 14.40 -7.59
N SER A 333 -2.35 14.03 -6.43
CA SER A 333 -2.43 14.91 -5.27
C SER A 333 -1.76 14.31 -4.06
N LEU A 334 -1.03 15.15 -3.30
CA LEU A 334 -0.66 14.88 -1.92
C LEU A 334 -1.45 15.82 -1.02
N THR A 335 -2.28 15.28 -0.15
CA THR A 335 -3.13 16.06 0.75
C THR A 335 -2.72 15.84 2.20
N LEU A 336 -2.33 16.93 2.88
CA LEU A 336 -1.98 16.95 4.29
C LEU A 336 -3.23 17.32 5.11
N VAL A 337 -3.54 16.52 6.09
CA VAL A 337 -4.65 16.75 7.00
C VAL A 337 -4.23 16.63 8.46
N SER A 338 -4.99 17.26 9.35
CA SER A 338 -4.90 17.07 10.80
C SER A 338 -6.23 16.59 11.34
N LYS A 339 -6.22 16.15 12.58
CA LYS A 339 -7.43 15.97 13.37
C LYS A 339 -8.01 17.36 13.71
N ASN A 340 -9.34 17.48 13.76
CA ASN A 340 -9.99 18.71 14.25
C ASN A 340 -9.76 18.91 15.73
#